data_e968c4902c8b6c8fffb637da26779b55
#
_entry.id   e968c4902c8b6c8fffb637da26779b55
#
_cell.length_a   1.000
_cell.length_b   1.000
_cell.length_c   1.000
_cell.angle_alpha   90.00
_cell.angle_beta   90.00
_cell.angle_gamma   90.00
#
_symmetry.space_group_name_H-M   'P 1'
#
loop_
_entity.id
_entity.type
_entity.pdbx_description
1 polymer ?
#
loop_
_entity_poly.entity_id
_entity_poly.type
_entity_poly.pdbx_seq_one_letter_code
_entity_poly.pdbx_strand_id
1 'polypeptide(L)'
;MTFSIRTVKREIRILGLDTCRINEVLGAVVRGGYFLDGVIRVRLPDNHAARDLASEILASKYYPELRAIMLHDPGRRLKPSLLEKVARLPVIAASRTNRPGRRDAAFHSAFGTLFHQSRLPKSVVDKILSLTWTCGGLPEPARIAHILSKSTLNVQHGRGFGPKP
;
A
#
# COMPACT_ATOMS: atom_id res chain seq x y z
N MET A 1 21.80 1.21 4.62
CA MET A 1 21.69 0.43 3.37
C MET A 1 20.73 1.13 2.44
N THR A 2 21.20 1.48 1.28
CA THR A 2 20.35 2.11 0.26
C THR A 2 19.70 0.99 -0.55
N PHE A 3 18.39 0.81 -0.41
CA PHE A 3 17.66 -0.13 -1.26
C PHE A 3 17.56 0.47 -2.66
N SER A 4 18.28 -0.10 -3.61
CA SER A 4 18.24 0.30 -5.00
C SER A 4 17.52 -0.77 -5.81
N ILE A 5 16.37 -0.43 -6.36
CA ILE A 5 15.76 -1.25 -7.41
C ILE A 5 16.48 -0.88 -8.73
N ARG A 6 17.47 -1.68 -9.11
CA ARG A 6 18.21 -1.46 -10.37
C ARG A 6 17.39 -1.86 -11.60
N THR A 7 16.53 -2.87 -11.47
CA THR A 7 15.72 -3.39 -12.57
C THR A 7 14.32 -3.76 -12.05
N VAL A 8 13.30 -3.24 -12.70
CA VAL A 8 11.90 -3.63 -12.44
C VAL A 8 11.58 -4.84 -13.30
N LYS A 9 11.47 -6.01 -12.66
CA LYS A 9 11.05 -7.26 -13.32
C LYS A 9 9.53 -7.33 -13.40
N ARG A 10 8.99 -8.02 -14.40
CA ARG A 10 7.53 -8.22 -14.55
C ARG A 10 6.88 -8.89 -13.35
N GLU A 11 7.64 -9.70 -12.61
CA GLU A 11 7.20 -10.45 -11.42
C GLU A 11 7.58 -9.76 -10.11
N ILE A 12 7.80 -8.45 -10.14
CA ILE A 12 8.11 -7.69 -8.92
C ILE A 12 7.00 -7.88 -7.89
N ARG A 13 7.36 -8.20 -6.64
CA ARG A 13 6.41 -8.28 -5.54
C ARG A 13 6.32 -6.98 -4.79
N ILE A 14 5.11 -6.47 -4.70
CA ILE A 14 4.79 -5.19 -4.07
C ILE A 14 3.73 -5.44 -3.01
N LEU A 15 3.95 -4.87 -1.83
CA LEU A 15 2.96 -4.85 -0.77
C LEU A 15 2.09 -3.60 -0.92
N GLY A 16 0.85 -3.77 -1.34
CA GLY A 16 -0.16 -2.72 -1.24
C GLY A 16 -0.66 -2.62 0.20
N LEU A 17 -0.78 -1.41 0.73
CA LEU A 17 -1.32 -1.14 2.06
C LEU A 17 -2.47 -0.15 1.96
N ASP A 18 -3.54 -0.40 2.72
CA ASP A 18 -4.68 0.49 2.85
C ASP A 18 -4.97 0.81 4.31
N THR A 19 -5.11 2.11 4.60
CA THR A 19 -5.33 2.64 5.95
C THR A 19 -6.74 3.20 6.14
N CYS A 20 -7.70 2.86 5.29
CA CYS A 20 -9.07 3.39 5.40
C CYS A 20 -9.77 2.97 6.70
N ARG A 21 -9.31 1.92 7.36
CA ARG A 21 -9.82 1.49 8.66
C ARG A 21 -9.06 2.15 9.80
N ILE A 22 -9.78 2.52 10.86
CA ILE A 22 -9.21 3.31 11.97
C ILE A 22 -8.13 2.55 12.74
N ASN A 23 -8.38 1.29 13.11
CA ASN A 23 -7.49 0.53 14.00
C ASN A 23 -6.78 -0.63 13.28
N GLU A 24 -6.73 -0.58 11.96
CA GLU A 24 -6.32 -1.71 11.18
C GLU A 24 -5.75 -1.27 9.83
N VAL A 25 -4.71 -1.96 9.37
CA VAL A 25 -4.19 -1.84 8.01
C VAL A 25 -4.33 -3.17 7.31
N LEU A 26 -4.91 -3.15 6.13
CA LEU A 26 -4.98 -4.30 5.24
C LEU A 26 -3.87 -4.18 4.21
N GLY A 27 -3.16 -5.28 4.00
CA GLY A 27 -2.11 -5.39 3.01
C GLY A 27 -2.36 -6.52 2.03
N ALA A 28 -2.02 -6.27 0.76
CA ALA A 28 -2.06 -7.25 -0.32
C ALA A 28 -0.68 -7.39 -0.94
N VAL A 29 -0.11 -8.58 -0.94
CA VAL A 29 1.14 -8.90 -1.64
C VAL A 29 0.78 -9.28 -3.06
N VAL A 30 1.16 -8.44 -4.01
CA VAL A 30 0.84 -8.60 -5.42
C VAL A 30 2.12 -8.76 -6.23
N ARG A 31 2.13 -9.76 -7.10
CA ARG A 31 3.22 -10.06 -8.01
C ARG A 31 2.88 -9.55 -9.41
N GLY A 32 3.71 -8.62 -9.89
CA GLY A 32 3.38 -7.87 -11.10
C GLY A 32 2.12 -7.04 -10.90
N GLY A 33 1.19 -7.08 -11.84
CA GLY A 33 -0.13 -6.45 -11.73
C GLY A 33 -1.28 -7.44 -11.69
N TYR A 34 -1.02 -8.76 -11.51
CA TYR A 34 -2.03 -9.79 -11.79
C TYR A 34 -2.19 -10.85 -10.70
N PHE A 35 -1.18 -11.15 -9.90
CA PHE A 35 -1.21 -12.28 -8.99
C PHE A 35 -1.21 -11.83 -7.53
N LEU A 36 -2.24 -12.20 -6.79
CA LEU A 36 -2.30 -12.03 -5.35
C LEU A 36 -1.59 -13.21 -4.68
N ASP A 37 -0.41 -12.96 -4.11
CA ASP A 37 0.38 -13.98 -3.41
C ASP A 37 -0.01 -14.11 -1.93
N GLY A 38 -0.60 -13.07 -1.34
CA GLY A 38 -1.05 -13.10 0.05
C GLY A 38 -1.67 -11.83 0.56
N VAL A 39 -2.21 -11.93 1.77
CA VAL A 39 -2.85 -10.82 2.50
C VAL A 39 -2.20 -10.69 3.87
N ILE A 40 -1.98 -9.46 4.30
CA ILE A 40 -1.50 -9.10 5.63
C ILE A 40 -2.58 -8.25 6.30
N ARG A 41 -2.86 -8.55 7.57
CA ARG A 41 -3.75 -7.76 8.39
C ARG A 41 -3.04 -7.37 9.67
N VAL A 42 -2.91 -6.07 9.91
CA VAL A 42 -2.21 -5.53 11.05
C VAL A 42 -3.16 -4.66 11.86
N ARG A 43 -3.31 -4.98 13.14
CA ARG A 43 -3.99 -4.09 14.08
C ARG A 43 -3.00 -3.03 14.54
N LEU A 44 -3.40 -1.77 14.47
CA LEU A 44 -2.56 -0.65 14.87
C LEU A 44 -3.16 0.03 16.10
N PRO A 45 -2.49 -0.01 17.25
CA PRO A 45 -2.78 0.91 18.34
C PRO A 45 -2.39 2.34 17.95
N ASP A 46 -3.14 3.34 18.43
CA ASP A 46 -3.19 4.72 17.91
C ASP A 46 -1.85 5.49 17.85
N ASN A 47 -0.80 5.12 18.59
CA ASN A 47 0.35 5.99 18.79
C ASN A 47 1.68 5.58 18.10
N HIS A 48 1.79 4.38 17.54
CA HIS A 48 3.06 3.89 16.93
C HIS A 48 2.87 3.21 15.57
N ALA A 49 1.83 3.56 14.87
CA ALA A 49 1.34 2.88 13.67
C ALA A 49 2.43 2.49 12.64
N ALA A 50 3.38 3.37 12.33
CA ALA A 50 4.39 3.07 11.32
C ALA A 50 5.42 2.03 11.79
N ARG A 51 5.78 2.01 13.07
CA ARG A 51 6.76 1.06 13.62
C ARG A 51 6.14 -0.32 13.79
N ASP A 52 4.92 -0.37 14.34
CA ASP A 52 4.21 -1.64 14.56
C ASP A 52 3.89 -2.31 13.21
N LEU A 53 3.42 -1.51 12.24
CA LEU A 53 3.21 -1.98 10.89
C LEU A 53 4.51 -2.51 10.25
N ALA A 54 5.62 -1.80 10.41
CA ALA A 54 6.90 -2.22 9.89
C ALA A 54 7.40 -3.53 10.54
N SER A 55 7.20 -3.69 11.87
CA SER A 55 7.54 -4.93 12.57
C SER A 55 6.78 -6.12 12.00
N GLU A 56 5.48 -5.98 11.76
CA GLU A 56 4.65 -7.04 11.18
C GLU A 56 5.07 -7.36 9.73
N ILE A 57 5.40 -6.33 8.94
CA ILE A 57 5.91 -6.51 7.58
C ILE A 57 7.23 -7.28 7.61
N LEU A 58 8.17 -6.88 8.47
CA LEU A 58 9.49 -7.52 8.61
C LEU A 58 9.37 -8.97 9.08
N ALA A 59 8.42 -9.28 9.95
CA ALA A 59 8.16 -10.63 10.46
C ALA A 59 7.40 -11.51 9.44
N SER A 60 6.83 -10.93 8.40
CA SER A 60 6.03 -11.68 7.44
C SER A 60 6.91 -12.59 6.56
N LYS A 61 6.38 -13.76 6.22
CA LYS A 61 7.03 -14.69 5.28
C LYS A 61 7.29 -14.08 3.89
N TYR A 62 6.59 -13.01 3.55
CA TYR A 62 6.70 -12.36 2.25
C TYR A 62 7.85 -11.36 2.16
N TYR A 63 8.32 -10.85 3.31
CA TYR A 63 9.30 -9.78 3.37
C TYR A 63 10.56 -9.99 2.51
N PRO A 64 11.19 -11.18 2.49
CA PRO A 64 12.41 -11.41 1.70
C PRO A 64 12.24 -11.17 0.20
N GLU A 65 11.02 -11.31 -0.30
CA GLU A 65 10.70 -11.16 -1.71
C GLU A 65 10.09 -9.79 -2.07
N LEU A 66 9.66 -9.03 -1.07
CA LEU A 66 9.13 -7.68 -1.29
C LEU A 66 10.21 -6.74 -1.83
N ARG A 67 9.81 -5.88 -2.75
CA ARG A 67 10.70 -4.88 -3.36
C ARG A 67 10.25 -3.45 -3.13
N ALA A 68 8.96 -3.23 -2.87
CA ALA A 68 8.39 -1.92 -2.58
C ALA A 68 7.10 -2.07 -1.79
N ILE A 69 6.71 -0.99 -1.12
CA ILE A 69 5.40 -0.79 -0.51
C ILE A 69 4.64 0.25 -1.34
N MET A 70 3.40 -0.02 -1.64
CA MET A 70 2.48 0.92 -2.27
C MET A 70 1.39 1.28 -1.27
N LEU A 71 1.42 2.51 -0.78
CA LEU A 71 0.60 2.96 0.33
C LEU A 71 -0.60 3.78 -0.17
N HIS A 72 -1.82 3.33 0.12
CA HIS A 72 -3.05 4.10 0.01
C HIS A 72 -3.47 4.58 1.40
N ASP A 73 -3.19 5.85 1.68
CA ASP A 73 -3.43 6.49 2.99
C ASP A 73 -4.17 7.84 2.82
N PRO A 74 -5.47 7.80 2.53
CA PRO A 74 -6.25 9.01 2.27
C PRO A 74 -6.34 9.92 3.50
N GLY A 75 -6.27 9.37 4.69
CA GLY A 75 -6.27 10.11 5.96
C GLY A 75 -4.90 10.62 6.39
N ARG A 76 -3.84 10.36 5.64
CA ARG A 76 -2.45 10.73 5.97
C ARG A 76 -2.02 10.30 7.39
N ARG A 77 -2.43 9.12 7.81
CA ARG A 77 -2.16 8.57 9.14
C ARG A 77 -0.72 8.06 9.29
N LEU A 78 -0.10 7.68 8.19
CA LEU A 78 1.27 7.20 8.15
C LEU A 78 2.18 8.21 7.46
N LYS A 79 3.38 8.38 7.99
CA LYS A 79 4.44 9.14 7.30
C LYS A 79 5.18 8.18 6.36
N PRO A 80 5.09 8.32 5.03
CA PRO A 80 5.73 7.39 4.08
C PRO A 80 7.24 7.26 4.30
N SER A 81 7.93 8.37 4.59
CA SER A 81 9.37 8.39 4.87
C SER A 81 9.76 7.63 6.14
N LEU A 82 8.92 7.67 7.18
CA LEU A 82 9.15 6.90 8.40
C LEU A 82 8.93 5.41 8.15
N LEU A 83 7.83 5.05 7.47
CA LEU A 83 7.54 3.66 7.11
C LEU A 83 8.67 3.08 6.25
N GLU A 84 9.15 3.84 5.27
CA GLU A 84 10.28 3.44 4.42
C GLU A 84 11.54 3.16 5.24
N LYS A 85 11.87 4.07 6.20
CA LYS A 85 13.05 3.92 7.04
C LYS A 85 12.97 2.67 7.93
N VAL A 86 11.81 2.41 8.53
CA VAL A 86 11.64 1.31 9.50
C VAL A 86 11.43 -0.04 8.79
N ALA A 87 10.60 -0.09 7.75
CA ALA A 87 10.37 -1.31 6.97
C ALA A 87 11.54 -1.65 6.04
N ARG A 88 12.48 -0.72 5.83
CA ARG A 88 13.63 -0.89 4.92
C ARG A 88 13.21 -1.25 3.49
N LEU A 89 12.07 -0.79 3.06
CA LEU A 89 11.54 -0.94 1.70
C LEU A 89 11.14 0.43 1.17
N PRO A 90 11.37 0.74 -0.10
CA PRO A 90 10.91 1.98 -0.70
C PRO A 90 9.38 2.05 -0.67
N VAL A 91 8.85 3.24 -0.36
CA VAL A 91 7.41 3.48 -0.27
C VAL A 91 6.96 4.40 -1.39
N ILE A 92 5.95 3.99 -2.13
CA ILE A 92 5.22 4.78 -3.12
C ILE A 92 3.84 5.07 -2.53
N ALA A 93 3.58 6.32 -2.14
CA ALA A 93 2.30 6.70 -1.59
C ALA A 93 1.32 7.08 -2.71
N ALA A 94 0.17 6.42 -2.75
CA ALA A 94 -0.91 6.69 -3.69
C ALA A 94 -1.96 7.62 -3.06
N SER A 95 -2.17 8.79 -3.64
CA SER A 95 -3.16 9.76 -3.18
C SER A 95 -4.03 10.27 -4.33
N ARG A 96 -5.32 10.39 -4.10
CA ARG A 96 -6.29 11.02 -5.02
C ARG A 96 -6.42 12.52 -4.76
N THR A 97 -5.36 13.25 -4.56
CA THR A 97 -5.49 14.68 -4.35
C THR A 97 -5.15 15.47 -5.61
N ASN A 98 -6.01 16.41 -5.98
CA ASN A 98 -5.75 17.36 -7.07
C ASN A 98 -4.79 18.50 -6.67
N ARG A 99 -4.24 18.47 -5.45
CA ARG A 99 -3.31 19.47 -4.94
C ARG A 99 -2.05 18.79 -4.41
N PRO A 100 -0.92 18.87 -5.12
CA PRO A 100 0.35 18.47 -4.58
C PRO A 100 0.70 19.36 -3.38
N GLY A 101 1.02 18.76 -2.26
CA GLY A 101 1.66 19.48 -1.16
C GLY A 101 2.97 20.09 -1.66
N ARG A 102 3.27 21.32 -1.27
CA ARG A 102 4.39 22.15 -1.79
C ARG A 102 5.79 21.53 -1.60
N ARG A 103 5.93 20.38 -0.92
CA ARG A 103 7.24 19.81 -0.53
C ARG A 103 7.48 18.37 -1.00
N ASP A 104 6.51 17.77 -1.67
CA ASP A 104 6.61 16.35 -2.02
C ASP A 104 6.73 16.22 -3.55
N ALA A 105 7.72 15.47 -4.01
CA ALA A 105 7.83 15.10 -5.40
C ALA A 105 6.64 14.22 -5.80
N ALA A 106 5.58 14.84 -6.28
CA ALA A 106 4.37 14.16 -6.70
C ALA A 106 4.39 13.93 -8.22
N PHE A 107 4.00 12.74 -8.64
CA PHE A 107 3.79 12.44 -10.05
C PHE A 107 2.32 12.49 -10.37
N HIS A 108 1.96 13.18 -11.44
CA HIS A 108 0.66 13.04 -12.07
C HIS A 108 0.67 11.78 -12.92
N SER A 109 -0.21 10.84 -12.59
CA SER A 109 -0.52 9.76 -13.50
C SER A 109 -1.53 10.24 -14.56
N ALA A 110 -1.60 9.57 -15.70
CA ALA A 110 -2.62 9.80 -16.71
C ALA A 110 -4.07 9.64 -16.18
N PHE A 111 -4.22 9.13 -14.96
CA PHE A 111 -5.51 8.85 -14.31
C PHE A 111 -5.85 9.85 -13.18
N GLY A 112 -5.14 10.96 -13.08
CA GLY A 112 -5.40 12.01 -12.08
C GLY A 112 -5.02 11.63 -10.64
N THR A 113 -4.28 10.55 -10.43
CA THR A 113 -3.79 10.14 -9.12
C THR A 113 -2.37 10.65 -8.91
N LEU A 114 -2.13 11.24 -7.75
CA LEU A 114 -0.81 11.73 -7.37
C LEU A 114 -0.08 10.66 -6.58
N PHE A 115 1.18 10.43 -6.94
CA PHE A 115 2.06 9.52 -6.23
C PHE A 115 3.21 10.30 -5.62
N HIS A 116 3.48 10.02 -4.34
CA HIS A 116 4.65 10.50 -3.65
C HIS A 116 5.75 9.45 -3.73
N GLN A 117 6.92 9.88 -4.17
CA GLN A 117 8.12 9.06 -4.17
C GLN A 117 8.98 9.43 -2.97
N SER A 118 9.44 8.46 -2.19
CA SER A 118 10.36 8.75 -1.10
C SER A 118 11.83 8.63 -1.50
N ARG A 119 12.26 7.56 -2.15
CA ARG A 119 13.68 7.34 -2.53
C ARG A 119 13.92 6.76 -3.92
N LEU A 120 12.88 6.27 -4.57
CA LEU A 120 13.04 5.69 -5.90
C LEU A 120 13.18 6.77 -6.98
N PRO A 121 14.04 6.57 -7.99
CA PRO A 121 14.07 7.43 -9.17
C PRO A 121 12.71 7.42 -9.88
N LYS A 122 12.33 8.58 -10.46
CA LYS A 122 11.05 8.71 -11.19
C LYS A 122 10.86 7.63 -12.25
N SER A 123 11.90 7.30 -13.00
CA SER A 123 11.85 6.26 -14.03
C SER A 123 11.54 4.87 -13.49
N VAL A 124 11.96 4.57 -12.26
CA VAL A 124 11.66 3.30 -11.58
C VAL A 124 10.21 3.29 -11.11
N VAL A 125 9.74 4.40 -10.52
CA VAL A 125 8.35 4.54 -10.11
C VAL A 125 7.42 4.41 -11.30
N ASP A 126 7.69 5.11 -12.40
CA ASP A 126 6.89 5.05 -13.63
C ASP A 126 6.80 3.62 -14.20
N LYS A 127 7.90 2.86 -14.16
CA LYS A 127 7.89 1.45 -14.57
C LYS A 127 7.05 0.57 -13.64
N ILE A 128 7.15 0.78 -12.32
CA ILE A 128 6.33 0.05 -11.35
C ILE A 128 4.85 0.36 -11.58
N LEU A 129 4.51 1.63 -11.75
CA LEU A 129 3.13 2.06 -11.97
C LEU A 129 2.58 1.50 -13.28
N SER A 130 3.32 1.58 -14.38
CA SER A 130 2.88 1.04 -15.67
C SER A 130 2.65 -0.49 -15.62
N LEU A 131 3.45 -1.20 -14.84
CA LEU A 131 3.32 -2.64 -14.67
C LEU A 131 2.13 -3.03 -13.78
N THR A 132 1.83 -2.22 -12.76
CA THR A 132 0.83 -2.54 -11.73
C THR A 132 -0.52 -1.85 -11.96
N TRP A 133 -0.62 -0.94 -12.90
CA TRP A 133 -1.88 -0.26 -13.23
C TRP A 133 -2.64 -1.02 -14.29
N THR A 134 -3.49 -1.94 -13.88
CA THR A 134 -4.25 -2.81 -14.80
C THR A 134 -5.65 -2.28 -15.05
N CYS A 135 -6.30 -1.73 -14.03
CA CYS A 135 -7.63 -1.14 -14.12
C CYS A 135 -7.93 -0.21 -12.94
N GLY A 136 -8.95 0.63 -13.09
CA GLY A 136 -9.46 1.48 -12.01
C GLY A 136 -8.57 2.68 -11.66
N GLY A 137 -8.86 3.31 -10.54
CA GLY A 137 -8.23 4.56 -10.09
C GLY A 137 -7.02 4.38 -9.18
N LEU A 138 -6.57 3.15 -8.92
CA LEU A 138 -5.40 2.82 -8.11
C LEU A 138 -4.60 1.70 -8.78
N PRO A 139 -3.27 1.67 -8.60
CA PRO A 139 -2.45 0.52 -8.98
C PRO A 139 -2.89 -0.73 -8.23
N GLU A 140 -2.76 -1.88 -8.84
CA GLU A 140 -3.34 -3.14 -8.38
C GLU A 140 -3.00 -3.50 -6.93
N PRO A 141 -1.75 -3.36 -6.42
CA PRO A 141 -1.47 -3.65 -5.01
C PRO A 141 -2.30 -2.78 -4.05
N ALA A 142 -2.38 -1.49 -4.30
CA ALA A 142 -3.17 -0.57 -3.47
C ALA A 142 -4.68 -0.77 -3.67
N ARG A 143 -5.12 -1.10 -4.89
CA ARG A 143 -6.52 -1.35 -5.20
C ARG A 143 -7.04 -2.60 -4.48
N ILE A 144 -6.30 -3.70 -4.50
CA ILE A 144 -6.70 -4.94 -3.81
C ILE A 144 -6.73 -4.70 -2.30
N ALA A 145 -5.71 -4.06 -1.72
CA ALA A 145 -5.71 -3.72 -0.30
C ALA A 145 -6.93 -2.86 0.09
N HIS A 146 -7.30 -1.90 -0.76
CA HIS A 146 -8.48 -1.06 -0.56
C HIS A 146 -9.80 -1.83 -0.63
N ILE A 147 -9.94 -2.76 -1.58
CA ILE A 147 -11.12 -3.63 -1.68
C ILE A 147 -11.24 -4.51 -0.44
N LEU A 148 -10.14 -5.12 0.01
CA LEU A 148 -10.11 -5.92 1.23
C LEU A 148 -10.51 -5.10 2.46
N SER A 149 -10.00 -3.89 2.56
CA SER A 149 -10.35 -2.96 3.63
C SER A 149 -11.85 -2.64 3.67
N LYS A 150 -12.47 -2.42 2.52
CA LYS A 150 -13.92 -2.16 2.42
C LYS A 150 -14.77 -3.40 2.65
N SER A 151 -14.38 -4.56 2.14
CA SER A 151 -15.17 -5.79 2.25
C SER A 151 -15.29 -6.27 3.69
N THR A 152 -14.24 -6.13 4.50
CA THR A 152 -14.28 -6.48 5.92
C THR A 152 -15.15 -5.55 6.77
N LEU A 153 -15.46 -4.33 6.30
CA LEU A 153 -16.44 -3.45 6.95
C LEU A 153 -17.86 -4.03 6.88
N ASN A 154 -18.23 -4.66 5.77
CA ASN A 154 -19.57 -5.18 5.55
C ASN A 154 -19.85 -6.43 6.40
N VAL A 155 -18.84 -7.23 6.74
CA VAL A 155 -19.00 -8.44 7.57
C VAL A 155 -19.30 -8.11 9.03
N GLN A 156 -18.84 -6.98 9.54
CA GLN A 156 -19.10 -6.57 10.93
C GLN A 156 -20.50 -5.99 11.15
N HIS A 157 -21.23 -5.65 10.09
CA HIS A 157 -22.62 -5.13 10.17
C HIS A 157 -23.67 -6.21 9.87
N GLY A 158 -23.27 -7.42 9.54
CA GLY A 158 -24.14 -8.58 9.44
C GLY A 158 -24.51 -9.08 10.86
N ARG A 159 -25.34 -8.34 11.57
CA ARG A 159 -26.00 -8.82 12.78
C ARG A 159 -26.94 -9.97 12.45
N GLY A 160 -26.76 -11.04 13.19
CA GLY A 160 -27.46 -12.27 13.19
C GLY A 160 -28.90 -12.25 12.70
N PHE A 161 -29.16 -13.11 11.76
CA PHE A 161 -30.46 -13.74 11.62
C PHE A 161 -30.61 -14.71 12.81
N GLY A 162 -31.08 -14.18 13.93
CA GLY A 162 -31.65 -15.02 14.96
C GLY A 162 -33.04 -15.47 14.50
N PRO A 163 -33.44 -16.76 14.66
CA PRO A 163 -34.80 -17.17 14.41
C PRO A 163 -35.71 -16.41 15.36
N LYS A 164 -36.73 -15.74 14.83
CA LYS A 164 -37.83 -15.23 15.66
C LYS A 164 -38.68 -16.41 16.17
N PRO A 165 -39.17 -16.32 17.42
CA PRO A 165 -40.06 -17.33 18.00
C PRO A 165 -41.42 -17.38 17.27
#